data_4a461dfa836ecac11634f544f0618857
#
_entry.id   4a461dfa836ecac11634f544f0618857
#
_cell.length_a   1.000
_cell.length_b   1.000
_cell.length_c   1.000
_cell.angle_alpha   90.00
_cell.angle_beta   90.00
_cell.angle_gamma   90.00
#
_symmetry.space_group_name_H-M   'P 1'
#
loop_
_entity.id
_entity.type
_entity.pdbx_description
1 polymer ?
#
loop_
_entity_poly.entity_id
_entity_poly.type
_entity_poly.pdbx_seq_one_letter_code
_entity_poly.pdbx_strand_id
1 'polypeptide(L)'
;MSAKKRVLVVTVAMLAFLLALLVTLYPLISTWYNDRHQAQIHVQYKEELNQKDDSEIRNARKLAEAYNKAIAPGAQHTESFTQGALQLAAQNYDQLLNLAGNGIMGYVQIPSINVDLPIYHGTEDATLEAGIGHLLGSSLPVGGNSTHCVLTAHSGMASQKLFSDLPQLAVGDVFYLEVLGEKLAYQVDQIKTVLPHDTSFLGITDGQDYCTLVTCTPFGINTHRLLVRGTRIPYEEAEQIVVDQTQKDPDPIVSDWEQDYLKGLYIGLALLAVIALLTILICILRRKMFPAKKQNL
;
A
#
# COMPACT_ATOMS: atom_id res chain seq x y z
N MET A 1 -11.77 -24.07 46.53
CA MET A 1 -10.82 -23.03 46.08
C MET A 1 -11.05 -21.80 46.92
N SER A 2 -10.02 -21.25 47.57
CA SER A 2 -10.17 -20.08 48.44
C SER A 2 -10.64 -18.84 47.63
N ALA A 3 -11.30 -17.89 48.30
CA ALA A 3 -11.75 -16.65 47.63
C ALA A 3 -10.60 -15.93 46.87
N LYS A 4 -9.42 -15.87 47.48
CA LYS A 4 -8.21 -15.30 46.84
C LYS A 4 -7.81 -16.03 45.56
N LYS A 5 -7.87 -17.37 45.50
CA LYS A 5 -7.58 -18.14 44.29
C LYS A 5 -8.64 -17.91 43.19
N ARG A 6 -9.90 -17.69 43.52
CA ARG A 6 -10.96 -17.35 42.54
C ARG A 6 -10.77 -15.99 41.95
N VAL A 7 -10.45 -14.97 42.76
CA VAL A 7 -10.15 -13.62 42.28
C VAL A 7 -8.95 -13.64 41.34
N LEU A 8 -7.86 -14.33 41.73
CA LEU A 8 -6.66 -14.44 40.88
C LEU A 8 -6.98 -15.05 39.50
N VAL A 9 -7.75 -16.18 39.48
CA VAL A 9 -8.12 -16.84 38.21
C VAL A 9 -8.97 -15.93 37.33
N VAL A 10 -9.93 -15.21 37.90
CA VAL A 10 -10.78 -14.26 37.15
C VAL A 10 -9.95 -13.10 36.62
N THR A 11 -9.03 -12.56 37.42
CA THR A 11 -8.16 -11.46 36.99
C THR A 11 -7.24 -11.90 35.83
N VAL A 12 -6.62 -13.08 35.94
CA VAL A 12 -5.78 -13.62 34.87
C VAL A 12 -6.58 -13.88 33.59
N ALA A 13 -7.80 -14.42 33.73
CA ALA A 13 -8.68 -14.65 32.58
C ALA A 13 -9.11 -13.33 31.91
N MET A 14 -9.42 -12.29 32.69
CA MET A 14 -9.71 -10.96 32.15
C MET A 14 -8.52 -10.34 31.43
N LEU A 15 -7.31 -10.44 31.99
CA LEU A 15 -6.09 -9.94 31.36
C LEU A 15 -5.80 -10.68 30.04
N ALA A 16 -5.93 -12.00 30.03
CA ALA A 16 -5.77 -12.80 28.83
C ALA A 16 -6.80 -12.45 27.75
N PHE A 17 -8.06 -12.21 28.16
CA PHE A 17 -9.11 -11.76 27.25
C PHE A 17 -8.82 -10.39 26.64
N LEU A 18 -8.39 -9.41 27.46
CA LEU A 18 -8.02 -8.08 26.98
C LEU A 18 -6.84 -8.14 26.02
N LEU A 19 -5.83 -8.96 26.32
CA LEU A 19 -4.69 -9.14 25.44
C LEU A 19 -5.10 -9.74 24.08
N ALA A 20 -5.95 -10.78 24.10
CA ALA A 20 -6.48 -11.38 22.88
C ALA A 20 -7.27 -10.37 22.05
N LEU A 21 -8.11 -9.55 22.69
CA LEU A 21 -8.88 -8.49 22.04
C LEU A 21 -7.96 -7.44 21.39
N LEU A 22 -6.91 -6.99 22.10
CA LEU A 22 -5.93 -6.04 21.56
C LEU A 22 -5.19 -6.61 20.34
N VAL A 23 -4.75 -7.87 20.40
CA VAL A 23 -4.09 -8.52 19.26
C VAL A 23 -5.05 -8.65 18.08
N THR A 24 -6.31 -9.00 18.32
CA THR A 24 -7.31 -9.14 17.25
C THR A 24 -7.68 -7.79 16.63
N LEU A 25 -7.72 -6.70 17.38
CA LEU A 25 -8.06 -5.38 16.86
C LEU A 25 -6.85 -4.64 16.26
N TYR A 26 -5.63 -5.15 16.49
CA TYR A 26 -4.40 -4.49 16.04
C TYR A 26 -4.38 -4.15 14.55
N PRO A 27 -4.71 -5.04 13.60
CA PRO A 27 -4.69 -4.71 12.17
C PRO A 27 -5.61 -3.55 11.80
N LEU A 28 -6.84 -3.53 12.33
CA LEU A 28 -7.81 -2.46 12.05
C LEU A 28 -7.34 -1.09 12.57
N ILE A 29 -6.86 -1.06 13.81
CA ILE A 29 -6.37 0.18 14.44
C ILE A 29 -5.11 0.67 13.73
N SER A 30 -4.20 -0.24 13.39
CA SER A 30 -2.94 0.07 12.72
C SER A 30 -3.17 0.62 11.31
N THR A 31 -4.01 -0.04 10.51
CA THR A 31 -4.36 0.44 9.16
C THR A 31 -5.01 1.82 9.23
N TRP A 32 -6.02 2.01 10.08
CA TRP A 32 -6.68 3.32 10.25
C TRP A 32 -5.71 4.44 10.67
N TYR A 33 -4.77 4.14 11.57
CA TYR A 33 -3.74 5.10 12.00
C TYR A 33 -2.79 5.45 10.86
N ASN A 34 -2.33 4.43 10.13
CA ASN A 34 -1.39 4.62 9.01
C ASN A 34 -2.03 5.35 7.83
N ASP A 35 -3.28 5.04 7.48
CA ASP A 35 -4.01 5.75 6.40
C ASP A 35 -4.12 7.25 6.71
N ARG A 36 -4.44 7.60 7.98
CA ARG A 36 -4.47 9.01 8.40
C ARG A 36 -3.10 9.67 8.35
N HIS A 37 -2.07 8.94 8.75
CA HIS A 37 -0.70 9.44 8.71
C HIS A 37 -0.24 9.69 7.27
N GLN A 38 -0.50 8.75 6.37
CA GLN A 38 -0.20 8.90 4.94
C GLN A 38 -0.92 10.10 4.31
N ALA A 39 -2.20 10.29 4.63
CA ALA A 39 -2.95 11.45 4.16
C ALA A 39 -2.35 12.79 4.63
N GLN A 40 -1.84 12.85 5.88
CA GLN A 40 -1.14 14.05 6.39
C GLN A 40 0.18 14.30 5.67
N ILE A 41 0.96 13.25 5.40
CA ILE A 41 2.22 13.35 4.64
C ILE A 41 1.95 13.85 3.22
N HIS A 42 0.86 13.41 2.58
CA HIS A 42 0.47 13.87 1.26
C HIS A 42 0.13 15.38 1.23
N VAL A 43 -0.63 15.86 2.22
CA VAL A 43 -0.93 17.29 2.36
C VAL A 43 0.36 18.09 2.56
N GLN A 44 1.25 17.62 3.44
CA GLN A 44 2.53 18.28 3.70
C GLN A 44 3.41 18.33 2.44
N TYR A 45 3.50 17.23 1.67
CA TYR A 45 4.22 17.20 0.40
C TYR A 45 3.70 18.29 -0.57
N LYS A 46 2.37 18.42 -0.70
CA LYS A 46 1.76 19.47 -1.55
C LYS A 46 2.09 20.89 -1.06
N GLU A 47 2.04 21.11 0.25
CA GLU A 47 2.37 22.40 0.84
C GLU A 47 3.85 22.75 0.61
N GLU A 48 4.76 21.79 0.80
CA GLU A 48 6.20 21.97 0.55
C GLU A 48 6.47 22.23 -0.93
N LEU A 49 5.78 21.53 -1.83
CA LEU A 49 5.90 21.73 -3.28
C LEU A 49 5.39 23.12 -3.70
N ASN A 50 4.28 23.60 -3.12
CA ASN A 50 3.73 24.91 -3.39
C ASN A 50 4.63 26.09 -2.92
N GLN A 51 5.57 25.81 -2.01
CA GLN A 51 6.58 26.79 -1.56
C GLN A 51 7.81 26.85 -2.48
N LYS A 52 7.94 25.91 -3.42
CA LYS A 52 9.04 25.87 -4.39
C LYS A 52 8.81 26.83 -5.54
N ASP A 53 9.91 27.42 -6.01
CA ASP A 53 9.87 28.23 -7.22
C ASP A 53 9.64 27.36 -8.45
N ASP A 54 8.87 27.88 -9.41
CA ASP A 54 8.63 27.24 -10.70
C ASP A 54 9.95 26.82 -11.43
N SER A 55 11.03 27.55 -11.19
CA SER A 55 12.35 27.20 -11.75
C SER A 55 12.94 25.94 -11.11
N GLU A 56 12.74 25.74 -9.80
CA GLU A 56 13.20 24.52 -9.10
C GLU A 56 12.41 23.30 -9.61
N ILE A 57 11.09 23.43 -9.73
CA ILE A 57 10.20 22.37 -10.24
C ILE A 57 10.58 22.00 -11.69
N ARG A 58 10.76 23.01 -12.57
CA ARG A 58 11.20 22.78 -13.96
C ARG A 58 12.58 22.13 -14.04
N ASN A 59 13.50 22.49 -13.15
CA ASN A 59 14.83 21.91 -13.12
C ASN A 59 14.80 20.44 -12.67
N ALA A 60 14.04 20.13 -11.61
CA ALA A 60 13.84 18.77 -11.13
C ALA A 60 13.24 17.87 -12.22
N ARG A 61 12.24 18.36 -12.96
CA ARG A 61 11.66 17.67 -14.12
C ARG A 61 12.70 17.40 -15.20
N LYS A 62 13.48 18.41 -15.60
CA LYS A 62 14.53 18.26 -16.62
C LYS A 62 15.57 17.21 -16.23
N LEU A 63 15.97 17.17 -14.96
CA LEU A 63 16.91 16.17 -14.46
C LEU A 63 16.31 14.76 -14.52
N ALA A 64 15.04 14.59 -14.14
CA ALA A 64 14.34 13.32 -14.24
C ALA A 64 14.14 12.85 -15.69
N GLU A 65 13.76 13.75 -16.58
CA GLU A 65 13.66 13.46 -18.02
C GLU A 65 15.02 13.12 -18.65
N ALA A 66 16.10 13.78 -18.21
CA ALA A 66 17.46 13.46 -18.67
C ALA A 66 17.88 12.05 -18.22
N TYR A 67 17.54 11.66 -16.98
CA TYR A 67 17.71 10.30 -16.50
C TYR A 67 16.95 9.30 -17.37
N ASN A 68 15.66 9.53 -17.63
CA ASN A 68 14.83 8.65 -18.43
C ASN A 68 15.38 8.49 -19.87
N LYS A 69 15.83 9.58 -20.47
CA LYS A 69 16.50 9.54 -21.80
C LYS A 69 17.79 8.73 -21.79
N ALA A 70 18.57 8.79 -20.71
CA ALA A 70 19.84 8.08 -20.61
C ALA A 70 19.67 6.56 -20.51
N ILE A 71 18.53 6.07 -19.96
CA ILE A 71 18.25 4.64 -19.83
C ILE A 71 17.37 4.09 -20.98
N ALA A 72 16.84 4.95 -21.85
CA ALA A 72 15.95 4.54 -22.94
C ALA A 72 16.67 3.63 -23.96
N PRO A 73 15.98 2.62 -24.57
CA PRO A 73 16.54 1.80 -25.62
C PRO A 73 16.96 2.67 -26.81
N GLY A 74 18.16 2.42 -27.37
CA GLY A 74 18.66 3.16 -28.53
C GLY A 74 19.16 4.57 -28.24
N ALA A 75 19.25 5.00 -26.98
CA ALA A 75 20.01 6.17 -26.61
C ALA A 75 21.41 6.04 -27.26
N GLN A 76 21.77 6.95 -28.19
CA GLN A 76 23.07 6.88 -28.87
C GLN A 76 24.16 7.00 -27.80
N HIS A 77 24.70 5.87 -27.43
CA HIS A 77 25.85 5.75 -26.56
C HIS A 77 27.10 6.20 -27.32
N THR A 78 27.32 7.48 -27.43
CA THR A 78 28.70 7.98 -27.56
C THR A 78 29.35 7.66 -26.22
N GLU A 79 30.21 6.63 -26.22
CA GLU A 79 30.71 5.86 -25.08
C GLU A 79 31.15 6.66 -23.85
N SER A 80 31.49 7.92 -23.99
CA SER A 80 31.97 8.76 -22.89
C SER A 80 30.86 9.59 -22.19
N PHE A 81 29.77 9.94 -22.86
CA PHE A 81 28.77 10.85 -22.31
C PHE A 81 27.66 10.10 -21.56
N THR A 82 27.32 8.91 -22.01
CA THR A 82 26.20 8.12 -21.45
C THR A 82 26.62 7.36 -20.21
N GLN A 83 27.82 6.79 -20.17
CA GLN A 83 28.33 6.18 -18.91
C GLN A 83 28.52 7.25 -17.83
N GLY A 84 29.01 8.45 -18.18
CA GLY A 84 29.12 9.56 -17.25
C GLY A 84 27.75 10.07 -16.75
N ALA A 85 26.75 10.19 -17.63
CA ALA A 85 25.40 10.61 -17.26
C ALA A 85 24.67 9.56 -16.41
N LEU A 86 24.77 8.27 -16.76
CA LEU A 86 24.23 7.18 -15.96
C LEU A 86 24.94 7.05 -14.61
N GLN A 87 26.26 7.26 -14.57
CA GLN A 87 27.04 7.22 -13.34
C GLN A 87 26.74 8.43 -12.43
N LEU A 88 26.56 9.64 -13.01
CA LEU A 88 26.10 10.83 -12.30
C LEU A 88 24.64 10.69 -11.84
N ALA A 89 23.76 10.14 -12.67
CA ALA A 89 22.37 9.86 -12.31
C ALA A 89 22.28 8.80 -11.22
N ALA A 90 23.08 7.73 -11.27
CA ALA A 90 23.16 6.73 -10.22
C ALA A 90 23.76 7.29 -8.91
N GLN A 91 24.73 8.20 -8.99
CA GLN A 91 25.33 8.85 -7.82
C GLN A 91 24.40 9.86 -7.14
N ASN A 92 23.44 10.43 -7.88
CA ASN A 92 22.50 11.44 -7.38
C ASN A 92 21.06 10.94 -7.38
N TYR A 93 20.84 9.65 -7.57
CA TYR A 93 19.50 9.07 -7.70
C TYR A 93 18.56 9.50 -6.56
N ASP A 94 19.02 9.44 -5.32
CA ASP A 94 18.24 9.80 -4.12
C ASP A 94 17.89 11.29 -4.02
N GLN A 95 18.47 12.12 -4.88
CA GLN A 95 18.18 13.55 -4.96
C GLN A 95 17.19 13.88 -6.10
N LEU A 96 17.04 12.97 -7.09
CA LEU A 96 16.11 13.19 -8.18
C LEU A 96 14.67 13.16 -7.67
N LEU A 97 13.88 14.18 -7.99
CA LEU A 97 12.49 14.36 -7.53
C LEU A 97 12.31 14.54 -6.01
N ASN A 98 13.39 14.64 -5.24
CA ASN A 98 13.35 14.82 -3.78
C ASN A 98 13.35 16.32 -3.41
N LEU A 99 12.38 17.09 -3.91
CA LEU A 99 12.31 18.55 -3.68
C LEU A 99 11.97 18.92 -2.24
N ALA A 100 11.20 18.10 -1.55
CA ALA A 100 10.84 18.28 -0.14
C ALA A 100 11.95 17.85 0.83
N GLY A 101 12.98 17.12 0.37
CA GLY A 101 14.08 16.64 1.20
C GLY A 101 13.71 15.48 2.13
N ASN A 102 12.51 14.92 2.01
CA ASN A 102 11.96 13.82 2.82
C ASN A 102 12.00 12.46 2.11
N GLY A 103 12.62 12.38 0.91
CA GLY A 103 12.74 11.17 0.10
C GLY A 103 11.54 10.86 -0.78
N ILE A 104 10.48 11.67 -0.75
CA ILE A 104 9.27 11.45 -1.54
C ILE A 104 9.47 12.01 -2.95
N MET A 105 9.30 11.13 -3.96
CA MET A 105 9.33 11.47 -5.39
C MET A 105 7.98 11.96 -5.91
N GLY A 106 6.89 11.48 -5.33
CA GLY A 106 5.51 11.72 -5.75
C GLY A 106 4.54 10.76 -5.06
N TYR A 107 3.35 10.59 -5.63
CA TYR A 107 2.29 9.74 -5.10
C TYR A 107 1.68 8.86 -6.17
N VAL A 108 1.21 7.67 -5.77
CA VAL A 108 0.32 6.80 -6.57
C VAL A 108 -1.08 6.89 -5.99
N GLN A 109 -2.06 7.18 -6.85
CA GLN A 109 -3.47 7.17 -6.50
C GLN A 109 -4.20 6.13 -7.35
N ILE A 110 -4.92 5.19 -6.72
CA ILE A 110 -5.72 4.16 -7.40
C ILE A 110 -7.14 4.21 -6.83
N PRO A 111 -8.06 4.96 -7.47
CA PRO A 111 -9.39 5.23 -6.91
C PRO A 111 -10.20 3.96 -6.65
N SER A 112 -10.18 2.97 -7.55
CA SER A 112 -11.00 1.75 -7.46
C SER A 112 -10.71 0.89 -6.21
N ILE A 113 -9.48 0.96 -5.67
CA ILE A 113 -9.07 0.22 -4.47
C ILE A 113 -8.65 1.13 -3.30
N ASN A 114 -8.95 2.44 -3.41
CA ASN A 114 -8.67 3.44 -2.38
C ASN A 114 -7.20 3.46 -1.92
N VAL A 115 -6.27 3.51 -2.88
CA VAL A 115 -4.83 3.67 -2.63
C VAL A 115 -4.42 5.11 -2.88
N ASP A 116 -3.71 5.71 -1.91
CA ASP A 116 -3.05 7.01 -2.01
C ASP A 116 -1.75 6.95 -1.18
N LEU A 117 -0.65 6.62 -1.85
CA LEU A 117 0.62 6.26 -1.21
C LEU A 117 1.81 7.01 -1.79
N PRO A 118 2.78 7.43 -0.95
CA PRO A 118 4.01 8.07 -1.40
C PRO A 118 4.92 7.10 -2.15
N ILE A 119 5.62 7.64 -3.14
CA ILE A 119 6.69 6.96 -3.88
C ILE A 119 8.02 7.41 -3.29
N TYR A 120 8.83 6.46 -2.86
CA TYR A 120 10.19 6.66 -2.36
C TYR A 120 11.23 6.07 -3.30
N HIS A 121 12.49 6.48 -3.12
CA HIS A 121 13.63 5.91 -3.82
C HIS A 121 13.95 4.51 -3.33
N GLY A 122 14.32 3.62 -4.28
CA GLY A 122 14.78 2.27 -3.97
C GLY A 122 13.66 1.31 -3.55
N THR A 123 14.07 0.10 -3.22
CA THR A 123 13.17 -1.02 -2.86
C THR A 123 13.67 -1.78 -1.65
N GLU A 124 14.44 -1.12 -0.78
CA GLU A 124 14.91 -1.66 0.49
C GLU A 124 13.73 -1.85 1.45
N ASP A 125 13.86 -2.75 2.41
CA ASP A 125 12.79 -3.09 3.36
C ASP A 125 12.22 -1.84 4.05
N ALA A 126 13.07 -0.91 4.50
CA ALA A 126 12.62 0.32 5.15
C ALA A 126 11.77 1.21 4.21
N THR A 127 12.10 1.27 2.91
CA THR A 127 11.33 1.97 1.89
C THR A 127 9.96 1.33 1.69
N LEU A 128 9.93 0.01 1.55
CA LEU A 128 8.70 -0.74 1.30
C LEU A 128 7.79 -0.81 2.52
N GLU A 129 8.33 -0.64 3.73
CA GLU A 129 7.55 -0.43 4.96
C GLU A 129 6.93 0.96 5.04
N ALA A 130 7.56 1.98 4.44
CA ALA A 130 7.07 3.36 4.46
C ALA A 130 6.01 3.63 3.38
N GLY A 131 6.08 2.95 2.23
CA GLY A 131 5.18 3.19 1.10
C GLY A 131 5.57 2.40 -0.15
N ILE A 132 5.53 3.08 -1.30
CA ILE A 132 5.88 2.52 -2.60
C ILE A 132 7.34 2.81 -2.89
N GLY A 133 8.10 1.79 -3.28
CA GLY A 133 9.48 1.92 -3.74
C GLY A 133 9.56 2.01 -5.26
N HIS A 134 10.37 2.95 -5.76
CA HIS A 134 10.73 3.02 -7.17
C HIS A 134 11.89 2.06 -7.46
N LEU A 135 11.72 1.18 -8.46
CA LEU A 135 12.75 0.23 -8.84
C LEU A 135 13.90 0.94 -9.54
N LEU A 136 15.08 0.96 -8.91
CA LEU A 136 16.29 1.54 -9.50
C LEU A 136 16.60 0.91 -10.85
N GLY A 137 16.86 1.74 -11.86
CA GLY A 137 17.11 1.31 -13.23
C GLY A 137 15.87 1.30 -14.12
N SER A 138 14.67 1.46 -13.57
CA SER A 138 13.47 1.80 -14.34
C SER A 138 13.36 3.32 -14.54
N SER A 139 12.45 3.77 -15.40
CA SER A 139 12.22 5.20 -15.63
C SER A 139 11.64 5.88 -14.40
N LEU A 140 12.11 7.08 -14.09
CA LEU A 140 11.51 7.94 -13.06
C LEU A 140 10.05 8.28 -13.38
N PRO A 141 9.19 8.50 -12.38
CA PRO A 141 7.75 8.61 -12.53
C PRO A 141 7.26 9.95 -13.12
N VAL A 142 7.98 10.50 -14.09
CA VAL A 142 7.61 11.74 -14.80
C VAL A 142 7.00 11.49 -16.19
N GLY A 143 6.85 10.21 -16.57
CA GLY A 143 6.33 9.80 -17.87
C GLY A 143 7.22 10.19 -19.03
N GLY A 144 6.70 10.06 -20.23
CA GLY A 144 7.34 10.45 -21.47
C GLY A 144 7.49 9.30 -22.47
N ASN A 145 7.82 9.67 -23.71
CA ASN A 145 8.02 8.70 -24.78
C ASN A 145 9.20 7.76 -24.49
N SER A 146 9.05 6.46 -24.72
CA SER A 146 10.04 5.42 -24.42
C SER A 146 10.44 5.40 -22.94
N THR A 147 9.44 5.42 -22.04
CA THR A 147 9.63 5.28 -20.60
C THR A 147 8.86 4.09 -20.05
N HIS A 148 9.39 3.47 -18.99
CA HIS A 148 8.69 2.46 -18.20
C HIS A 148 9.07 2.61 -16.72
N CYS A 149 8.20 3.23 -15.95
CA CYS A 149 8.34 3.36 -14.51
C CYS A 149 7.88 2.06 -13.83
N VAL A 150 8.65 1.58 -12.86
CA VAL A 150 8.30 0.39 -12.07
C VAL A 150 8.25 0.75 -10.60
N LEU A 151 7.07 0.54 -10.01
CA LEU A 151 6.73 0.89 -8.64
C LEU A 151 6.32 -0.36 -7.88
N THR A 152 6.93 -0.62 -6.74
CA THR A 152 6.66 -1.83 -5.96
C THR A 152 6.25 -1.50 -4.54
N ALA A 153 5.33 -2.27 -3.98
CA ALA A 153 4.96 -2.20 -2.57
C ALA A 153 4.59 -3.57 -2.03
N HIS A 154 4.65 -3.71 -0.72
CA HIS A 154 4.25 -4.93 -0.04
C HIS A 154 2.76 -5.26 -0.21
N SER A 155 2.44 -6.55 -0.10
CA SER A 155 1.11 -7.08 0.15
C SER A 155 1.10 -7.93 1.42
N GLY A 156 -0.03 -7.96 2.11
CA GLY A 156 -0.21 -8.85 3.27
C GLY A 156 0.47 -8.39 4.56
N MET A 157 0.77 -7.11 4.72
CA MET A 157 1.24 -6.57 5.99
C MET A 157 0.07 -6.36 6.95
N ALA A 158 0.24 -6.81 8.22
CA ALA A 158 -0.78 -6.64 9.25
C ALA A 158 -0.96 -5.17 9.70
N SER A 159 0.02 -4.30 9.43
CA SER A 159 0.05 -2.91 9.84
C SER A 159 -0.46 -1.93 8.80
N GLN A 160 -0.40 -2.29 7.51
CA GLN A 160 -0.69 -1.40 6.40
C GLN A 160 -1.24 -2.17 5.20
N LYS A 161 -2.19 -1.55 4.49
CA LYS A 161 -2.81 -2.14 3.30
C LYS A 161 -1.87 -2.18 2.09
N LEU A 162 -1.16 -1.07 1.83
CA LEU A 162 -0.25 -0.87 0.69
C LEU A 162 -0.86 -1.42 -0.62
N PHE A 163 -0.19 -2.36 -1.30
CA PHE A 163 -0.69 -3.01 -2.52
C PHE A 163 -1.42 -4.35 -2.29
N SER A 164 -1.94 -4.59 -1.08
CA SER A 164 -2.70 -5.82 -0.79
C SER A 164 -3.92 -6.03 -1.69
N ASP A 165 -4.55 -4.94 -2.13
CA ASP A 165 -5.72 -4.98 -3.01
C ASP A 165 -5.39 -4.84 -4.49
N LEU A 166 -4.12 -4.72 -4.87
CA LEU A 166 -3.70 -4.65 -6.27
C LEU A 166 -4.25 -5.82 -7.13
N PRO A 167 -4.44 -7.05 -6.60
CA PRO A 167 -5.06 -8.16 -7.34
C PRO A 167 -6.51 -7.92 -7.78
N GLN A 168 -7.20 -6.92 -7.24
CA GLN A 168 -8.58 -6.59 -7.59
C GLN A 168 -8.70 -5.70 -8.83
N LEU A 169 -7.57 -5.12 -9.30
CA LEU A 169 -7.57 -4.33 -10.51
C LEU A 169 -7.83 -5.19 -11.74
N ALA A 170 -8.59 -4.62 -12.65
CA ALA A 170 -8.90 -5.20 -13.95
C ALA A 170 -8.29 -4.37 -15.09
N VAL A 171 -8.15 -4.96 -16.27
CA VAL A 171 -7.80 -4.22 -17.49
C VAL A 171 -8.91 -3.20 -17.75
N GLY A 172 -8.51 -1.94 -17.96
CA GLY A 172 -9.41 -0.80 -18.13
C GLY A 172 -9.51 0.10 -16.89
N ASP A 173 -9.06 -0.37 -15.71
CA ASP A 173 -8.98 0.48 -14.51
C ASP A 173 -7.93 1.57 -14.67
N VAL A 174 -8.07 2.62 -13.87
CA VAL A 174 -7.21 3.81 -13.95
C VAL A 174 -6.45 4.01 -12.64
N PHE A 175 -5.20 4.39 -12.77
CA PHE A 175 -4.40 4.93 -11.66
C PHE A 175 -3.63 6.18 -12.09
N TYR A 176 -3.22 6.97 -11.10
CA TYR A 176 -2.54 8.23 -11.32
C TYR A 176 -1.18 8.24 -10.62
N LEU A 177 -0.22 8.90 -11.24
CA LEU A 177 1.00 9.35 -10.58
C LEU A 177 0.92 10.86 -10.40
N GLU A 178 1.03 11.35 -9.17
CA GLU A 178 1.13 12.78 -8.88
C GLU A 178 2.58 13.12 -8.55
N VAL A 179 3.26 13.81 -9.47
CA VAL A 179 4.69 14.11 -9.36
C VAL A 179 4.93 15.57 -9.76
N LEU A 180 5.68 16.31 -8.95
CA LEU A 180 5.98 17.72 -9.20
C LEU A 180 4.72 18.59 -9.44
N GLY A 181 3.60 18.25 -8.81
CA GLY A 181 2.32 18.95 -8.96
C GLY A 181 1.53 18.59 -10.21
N GLU A 182 2.02 17.68 -11.05
CA GLU A 182 1.29 17.18 -12.21
C GLU A 182 0.72 15.80 -11.96
N LYS A 183 -0.48 15.54 -12.49
CA LYS A 183 -1.11 14.22 -12.47
C LYS A 183 -0.95 13.54 -13.82
N LEU A 184 -0.32 12.38 -13.81
CA LEU A 184 -0.13 11.52 -14.95
C LEU A 184 -1.11 10.34 -14.84
N ALA A 185 -2.01 10.19 -15.81
CA ALA A 185 -3.02 9.14 -15.80
C ALA A 185 -2.56 7.93 -16.61
N TYR A 186 -2.77 6.73 -16.06
CA TYR A 186 -2.46 5.46 -16.70
C TYR A 186 -3.67 4.54 -16.64
N GLN A 187 -4.01 3.91 -17.75
CA GLN A 187 -5.04 2.88 -17.82
C GLN A 187 -4.41 1.51 -17.85
N VAL A 188 -4.87 0.60 -17.00
CA VAL A 188 -4.39 -0.78 -16.94
C VAL A 188 -4.62 -1.47 -18.28
N ASP A 189 -3.55 -1.88 -18.92
CA ASP A 189 -3.56 -2.59 -20.22
C ASP A 189 -3.11 -4.05 -20.11
N GLN A 190 -2.37 -4.40 -19.04
CA GLN A 190 -1.85 -5.75 -18.86
C GLN A 190 -1.75 -6.13 -17.38
N ILE A 191 -2.16 -7.35 -17.06
CA ILE A 191 -1.97 -7.96 -15.74
C ILE A 191 -1.27 -9.31 -15.92
N LYS A 192 -0.16 -9.53 -15.21
CA LYS A 192 0.67 -10.75 -15.29
C LYS A 192 1.07 -11.21 -13.89
N THR A 193 1.10 -12.54 -13.73
CA THR A 193 1.73 -13.18 -12.58
C THR A 193 2.99 -13.89 -13.03
N VAL A 194 4.13 -13.54 -12.44
CA VAL A 194 5.45 -14.02 -12.85
C VAL A 194 6.24 -14.52 -11.64
N LEU A 195 7.33 -15.24 -11.88
CA LEU A 195 8.28 -15.61 -10.83
C LEU A 195 9.07 -14.37 -10.36
N PRO A 196 9.58 -14.33 -9.12
CA PRO A 196 10.25 -13.15 -8.55
C PRO A 196 11.45 -12.63 -9.37
N HIS A 197 12.13 -13.49 -10.11
CA HIS A 197 13.30 -13.15 -10.92
C HIS A 197 12.97 -12.88 -12.41
N ASP A 198 11.71 -13.01 -12.81
CA ASP A 198 11.30 -12.75 -14.19
C ASP A 198 10.97 -11.25 -14.36
N THR A 199 11.91 -10.54 -14.96
CA THR A 199 11.82 -9.11 -15.28
C THR A 199 11.50 -8.83 -16.75
N SER A 200 11.15 -9.84 -17.53
CA SER A 200 10.95 -9.73 -18.99
C SER A 200 9.84 -8.74 -19.39
N PHE A 201 8.90 -8.45 -18.48
CA PHE A 201 7.78 -7.54 -18.71
C PHE A 201 8.04 -6.11 -18.20
N LEU A 202 9.22 -5.82 -17.64
CA LEU A 202 9.56 -4.53 -17.06
C LEU A 202 10.47 -3.66 -17.98
N GLY A 203 10.80 -4.16 -19.16
CA GLY A 203 11.64 -3.46 -20.12
C GLY A 203 10.95 -2.24 -20.73
N ILE A 204 11.74 -1.20 -21.05
CA ILE A 204 11.28 -0.02 -21.78
C ILE A 204 10.95 -0.43 -23.21
N THR A 205 9.78 -0.03 -23.70
CA THR A 205 9.33 -0.25 -25.08
C THR A 205 9.39 1.07 -25.83
N ASP A 206 10.02 1.06 -27.02
CA ASP A 206 10.14 2.27 -27.82
C ASP A 206 8.78 2.88 -28.17
N GLY A 207 8.67 4.20 -28.05
CA GLY A 207 7.45 4.93 -28.32
C GLY A 207 6.36 4.83 -27.26
N GLN A 208 6.52 4.02 -26.20
CA GLN A 208 5.50 3.83 -25.18
C GLN A 208 5.83 4.61 -23.89
N ASP A 209 4.77 4.97 -23.15
CA ASP A 209 4.83 5.51 -21.80
C ASP A 209 4.09 4.56 -20.88
N TYR A 210 4.83 3.72 -20.15
CA TYR A 210 4.29 2.71 -19.25
C TYR A 210 4.62 2.98 -17.78
N CYS A 211 3.71 2.56 -16.91
CA CYS A 211 3.97 2.40 -15.50
C CYS A 211 3.49 1.01 -15.05
N THR A 212 4.34 0.24 -14.37
CA THR A 212 3.96 -1.06 -13.80
C THR A 212 3.99 -1.02 -12.29
N LEU A 213 2.85 -1.37 -11.68
CA LEU A 213 2.70 -1.58 -10.24
C LEU A 213 3.01 -3.04 -9.94
N VAL A 214 3.88 -3.30 -8.95
CA VAL A 214 4.38 -4.64 -8.60
C VAL A 214 4.09 -4.95 -7.15
N THR A 215 3.57 -6.16 -6.90
CA THR A 215 3.42 -6.66 -5.53
C THR A 215 3.64 -8.16 -5.44
N CYS A 216 3.75 -8.68 -4.22
CA CYS A 216 3.85 -10.13 -3.98
C CYS A 216 2.47 -10.79 -4.10
N THR A 217 2.44 -12.03 -4.62
CA THR A 217 1.22 -12.84 -4.76
C THR A 217 1.57 -14.33 -4.66
N PRO A 218 0.64 -15.24 -4.24
CA PRO A 218 -0.62 -14.96 -3.55
C PRO A 218 -0.41 -14.31 -2.18
N PHE A 219 -1.44 -13.63 -1.68
CA PHE A 219 -1.42 -12.96 -0.37
C PHE A 219 -0.91 -13.91 0.75
N GLY A 220 0.09 -13.46 1.52
CA GLY A 220 0.69 -14.21 2.62
C GLY A 220 1.62 -15.37 2.22
N ILE A 221 1.60 -15.83 0.94
CA ILE A 221 2.47 -16.89 0.42
C ILE A 221 3.68 -16.29 -0.32
N ASN A 222 3.46 -15.25 -1.13
CA ASN A 222 4.48 -14.39 -1.75
C ASN A 222 5.44 -15.10 -2.73
N THR A 223 5.04 -16.24 -3.31
CA THR A 223 5.88 -17.04 -4.22
C THR A 223 6.05 -16.43 -5.61
N HIS A 224 5.17 -15.53 -6.01
CA HIS A 224 5.17 -14.87 -7.31
C HIS A 224 5.11 -13.34 -7.17
N ARG A 225 5.20 -12.65 -8.29
CA ARG A 225 4.96 -11.21 -8.40
C ARG A 225 3.77 -10.97 -9.31
N LEU A 226 2.85 -10.13 -8.85
CA LEU A 226 1.77 -9.58 -9.67
C LEU A 226 2.28 -8.29 -10.30
N LEU A 227 2.18 -8.18 -11.60
CA LEU A 227 2.52 -7.01 -12.41
C LEU A 227 1.22 -6.45 -12.97
N VAL A 228 0.88 -5.22 -12.64
CA VAL A 228 -0.26 -4.47 -13.18
C VAL A 228 0.32 -3.30 -13.95
N ARG A 229 0.36 -3.41 -15.30
CA ARG A 229 0.89 -2.38 -16.17
C ARG A 229 -0.23 -1.46 -16.65
N GLY A 230 0.04 -0.16 -16.61
CA GLY A 230 -0.78 0.85 -17.26
C GLY A 230 -0.03 1.54 -18.40
N THR A 231 -0.77 1.88 -19.43
CA THR A 231 -0.36 2.77 -20.51
C THR A 231 -0.86 4.18 -20.26
N ARG A 232 -0.07 5.18 -20.65
CA ARG A 232 -0.43 6.59 -20.51
C ARG A 232 -1.67 6.94 -21.30
N ILE A 233 -2.61 7.65 -20.66
CA ILE A 233 -3.82 8.21 -21.31
C ILE A 233 -3.98 9.70 -20.93
N PRO A 234 -4.77 10.48 -21.69
CA PRO A 234 -5.14 11.84 -21.31
C PRO A 234 -5.86 11.86 -19.95
N TYR A 235 -5.59 12.91 -19.16
CA TYR A 235 -6.16 13.03 -17.81
C TYR A 235 -7.70 13.10 -17.84
N GLU A 236 -8.27 13.85 -18.79
CA GLU A 236 -9.70 14.02 -18.95
C GLU A 236 -10.42 12.70 -19.29
N GLU A 237 -9.79 11.84 -20.10
CA GLU A 237 -10.29 10.51 -20.42
C GLU A 237 -10.29 9.61 -19.18
N ALA A 238 -9.23 9.68 -18.39
CA ALA A 238 -9.10 8.93 -17.14
C ALA A 238 -10.19 9.34 -16.11
N GLU A 239 -10.45 10.65 -15.95
CA GLU A 239 -11.52 11.13 -15.07
C GLU A 239 -12.89 10.60 -15.49
N GLN A 240 -13.18 10.59 -16.80
CA GLN A 240 -14.45 10.06 -17.31
C GLN A 240 -14.59 8.57 -17.00
N ILE A 241 -13.55 7.78 -17.19
CA ILE A 241 -13.54 6.34 -16.87
C ILE A 241 -13.84 6.12 -15.38
N VAL A 242 -13.18 6.87 -14.49
CA VAL A 242 -13.38 6.75 -13.04
C VAL A 242 -14.80 7.13 -12.65
N VAL A 243 -15.37 8.20 -13.22
CA VAL A 243 -16.77 8.61 -12.98
C VAL A 243 -17.73 7.52 -13.43
N ASP A 244 -17.54 6.94 -14.63
CA ASP A 244 -18.40 5.89 -15.19
C ASP A 244 -18.32 4.59 -14.36
N GLN A 245 -17.13 4.24 -13.87
CA GLN A 245 -16.93 3.09 -12.98
C GLN A 245 -17.64 3.30 -11.63
N THR A 246 -17.46 4.45 -11.00
CA THR A 246 -18.11 4.80 -9.72
C THR A 246 -19.63 4.84 -9.83
N GLN A 247 -20.18 5.22 -10.97
CA GLN A 247 -21.64 5.19 -11.19
C GLN A 247 -22.19 3.77 -11.35
N LYS A 248 -21.40 2.85 -11.92
CA LYS A 248 -21.79 1.45 -12.10
C LYS A 248 -21.69 0.62 -10.82
N ASP A 249 -20.66 0.89 -10.03
CA ASP A 249 -20.39 0.18 -8.78
C ASP A 249 -19.98 1.22 -7.70
N PRO A 250 -20.98 1.79 -7.00
CA PRO A 250 -20.74 2.85 -6.01
C PRO A 250 -20.13 2.34 -4.71
N ASP A 251 -20.17 1.02 -4.46
CA ASP A 251 -19.60 0.44 -3.25
C ASP A 251 -18.08 0.31 -3.39
N PRO A 252 -17.30 0.75 -2.40
CA PRO A 252 -15.86 0.56 -2.42
C PRO A 252 -15.52 -0.92 -2.47
N ILE A 253 -14.57 -1.28 -3.32
CA ILE A 253 -14.07 -2.67 -3.39
C ILE A 253 -13.46 -3.02 -2.04
N VAL A 254 -14.18 -3.85 -1.27
CA VAL A 254 -13.66 -4.42 -0.02
C VAL A 254 -12.91 -5.69 -0.37
N SER A 255 -11.63 -5.74 0.02
CA SER A 255 -10.77 -6.87 -0.29
C SER A 255 -11.28 -8.19 0.29
N ASP A 256 -11.08 -9.29 -0.42
CA ASP A 256 -11.47 -10.63 0.04
C ASP A 256 -10.86 -10.95 1.41
N TRP A 257 -9.59 -10.58 1.64
CA TRP A 257 -8.94 -10.79 2.93
C TRP A 257 -9.56 -9.97 4.06
N GLU A 258 -9.98 -8.73 3.79
CA GLU A 258 -10.63 -7.86 4.77
C GLU A 258 -12.02 -8.38 5.12
N GLN A 259 -12.79 -8.84 4.12
CA GLN A 259 -14.07 -9.52 4.35
C GLN A 259 -13.91 -10.77 5.20
N ASP A 260 -12.94 -11.62 4.89
CA ASP A 260 -12.68 -12.86 5.62
C ASP A 260 -12.16 -12.59 7.03
N TYR A 261 -11.32 -11.56 7.20
CA TYR A 261 -10.90 -11.08 8.51
C TYR A 261 -12.09 -10.60 9.36
N LEU A 262 -12.97 -9.76 8.80
CA LEU A 262 -14.17 -9.27 9.49
C LEU A 262 -15.12 -10.42 9.83
N LYS A 263 -15.37 -11.37 8.92
CA LYS A 263 -16.14 -12.59 9.20
C LYS A 263 -15.53 -13.38 10.37
N GLY A 264 -14.22 -13.61 10.33
CA GLY A 264 -13.49 -14.29 11.39
C GLY A 264 -13.62 -13.57 12.75
N LEU A 265 -13.52 -12.23 12.75
CA LEU A 265 -13.71 -11.40 13.93
C LEU A 265 -15.13 -11.53 14.49
N TYR A 266 -16.17 -11.44 13.66
CA TYR A 266 -17.56 -11.61 14.11
C TYR A 266 -17.82 -13.00 14.67
N ILE A 267 -17.32 -14.06 14.04
CA ILE A 267 -17.45 -15.44 14.54
C ILE A 267 -16.74 -15.57 15.89
N GLY A 268 -15.51 -15.03 16.02
CA GLY A 268 -14.75 -15.04 17.27
C GLY A 268 -15.48 -14.33 18.41
N LEU A 269 -16.02 -13.13 18.16
CA LEU A 269 -16.81 -12.37 19.14
C LEU A 269 -18.11 -13.10 19.54
N ALA A 270 -18.80 -13.72 18.59
CA ALA A 270 -20.01 -14.51 18.86
C ALA A 270 -19.69 -15.73 19.74
N LEU A 271 -18.61 -16.46 19.45
CA LEU A 271 -18.16 -17.59 20.29
C LEU A 271 -17.80 -17.14 21.70
N LEU A 272 -17.09 -16.02 21.86
CA LEU A 272 -16.77 -15.43 23.16
C LEU A 272 -18.03 -15.06 23.95
N ALA A 273 -19.04 -14.48 23.31
CA ALA A 273 -20.32 -14.17 23.93
C ALA A 273 -21.04 -15.44 24.41
N VAL A 274 -21.05 -16.50 23.59
CA VAL A 274 -21.64 -17.80 23.97
C VAL A 274 -20.90 -18.40 25.17
N ILE A 275 -19.58 -18.40 25.20
CA ILE A 275 -18.79 -18.90 26.33
C ILE A 275 -19.07 -18.10 27.59
N ALA A 276 -19.17 -16.77 27.50
CA ALA A 276 -19.52 -15.90 28.63
C ALA A 276 -20.91 -16.22 29.17
N LEU A 277 -21.93 -16.39 28.32
CA LEU A 277 -23.28 -16.77 28.72
C LEU A 277 -23.31 -18.15 29.39
N LEU A 278 -22.63 -19.15 28.86
CA LEU A 278 -22.53 -20.49 29.44
C LEU A 278 -21.84 -20.45 30.81
N THR A 279 -20.77 -19.67 30.98
CA THR A 279 -20.08 -19.51 32.25
C THR A 279 -20.97 -18.86 33.29
N ILE A 280 -21.75 -17.83 32.94
CA ILE A 280 -22.73 -17.18 33.78
C ILE A 280 -23.83 -18.17 34.18
N LEU A 281 -24.35 -18.92 33.21
CA LEU A 281 -25.41 -19.94 33.47
C LEU A 281 -24.91 -21.01 34.45
N ILE A 282 -23.70 -21.55 34.22
CA ILE A 282 -23.07 -22.52 35.12
C ILE A 282 -22.90 -21.95 36.54
N CYS A 283 -22.49 -20.68 36.66
CA CYS A 283 -22.38 -20.01 37.97
C CYS A 283 -23.75 -19.88 38.67
N ILE A 284 -24.79 -19.53 37.92
CA ILE A 284 -26.17 -19.42 38.46
C ILE A 284 -26.67 -20.80 38.90
N LEU A 285 -26.52 -21.83 38.09
CA LEU A 285 -26.94 -23.20 38.39
C LEU A 285 -26.20 -23.75 39.64
N ARG A 286 -24.87 -23.52 39.71
CA ARG A 286 -24.09 -23.89 40.89
C ARG A 286 -24.57 -23.20 42.18
N ARG A 287 -24.93 -21.90 42.11
CA ARG A 287 -25.50 -21.18 43.26
C ARG A 287 -26.85 -21.74 43.68
N LYS A 288 -27.71 -22.16 42.74
CA LYS A 288 -29.00 -22.78 43.03
C LYS A 288 -28.88 -24.19 43.63
N MET A 289 -27.95 -25.02 43.10
CA MET A 289 -27.76 -26.41 43.55
C MET A 289 -27.00 -26.51 44.89
N PHE A 290 -26.15 -25.54 45.21
CA PHE A 290 -25.36 -25.50 46.43
C PHE A 290 -25.56 -24.16 47.16
N PRO A 291 -26.75 -23.93 47.79
CA PRO A 291 -26.95 -22.75 48.58
C PRO A 291 -25.96 -22.74 49.75
N ALA A 292 -25.32 -21.60 49.99
CA ALA A 292 -24.41 -21.45 51.12
C ALA A 292 -25.18 -21.77 52.42
N LYS A 293 -24.70 -22.79 53.20
CA LYS A 293 -25.22 -23.07 54.54
C LYS A 293 -25.16 -21.78 55.35
N LYS A 294 -26.34 -21.25 55.75
CA LYS A 294 -26.38 -20.20 56.76
C LYS A 294 -25.72 -20.74 58.02
N GLN A 295 -24.55 -20.24 58.37
CA GLN A 295 -23.99 -20.39 59.70
C GLN A 295 -24.93 -19.57 60.65
N ASN A 296 -25.83 -20.28 61.37
CA ASN A 296 -26.49 -19.69 62.54
C ASN A 296 -25.41 -19.59 63.63
N LEU A 297 -25.07 -18.38 64.00
CA LEU A 297 -24.46 -18.03 65.26
C LEU A 297 -25.57 -17.93 66.32
#